data_658e50a41ce27642d8a8e30c7a474306
#
_entry.id   658e50a41ce27642d8a8e30c7a474306
#
_cell.length_a   1.000
_cell.length_b   1.000
_cell.length_c   1.000
_cell.angle_alpha   90.00
_cell.angle_beta   90.00
_cell.angle_gamma   90.00
#
_symmetry.space_group_name_H-M   'P 1'
#
loop_
_entity.id
_entity.type
_entity.pdbx_description
1 polymer ?
#
loop_
_entity_poly.entity_id
_entity_poly.type
_entity_poly.pdbx_seq_one_letter_code
_entity_poly.pdbx_strand_id
1 'polypeptide(L)'
;MDRELTFEPFDCDNHYYESEDAFTRHVPEEMQARVVQWAEVGGRKYHVVGGKLSKAVTNPTWDPIAKPGALHKYFRGNPEGKNPMEYLKDREPLPAAYIDRDARLKVIESQNLEAIWLFPTLGVLYEELLKDDTPAVVALMRGFNRWIEEDWGFDYKEKIFASPYISLVDLEQAVSELEWCLEKGARTIVMRPAPIWTEGGQLSPGDPVFDPFWSRVNEAGVTTVIHAGDSGYSSQGYAE
;
A
#
# COMPACT_ATOMS: atom_id res chain seq x y z
N MET A 1 -31.12 -5.76 15.10
CA MET A 1 -30.86 -4.87 16.25
C MET A 1 -29.49 -4.27 16.00
N ASP A 2 -29.45 -3.08 15.50
CA ASP A 2 -28.22 -2.31 15.40
C ASP A 2 -27.87 -1.90 16.83
N ARG A 3 -26.85 -2.52 17.40
CA ARG A 3 -26.31 -2.07 18.68
C ARG A 3 -25.52 -0.80 18.41
N GLU A 4 -26.00 0.29 18.92
CA GLU A 4 -25.24 1.54 18.95
C GLU A 4 -23.97 1.31 19.78
N LEU A 5 -22.81 1.59 19.18
CA LEU A 5 -21.54 1.49 19.89
C LEU A 5 -21.46 2.63 20.91
N THR A 6 -20.95 2.33 22.10
CA THR A 6 -20.74 3.31 23.17
C THR A 6 -19.38 3.97 23.11
N PHE A 7 -18.60 3.70 22.10
CA PHE A 7 -17.25 4.24 21.83
C PHE A 7 -17.06 4.46 20.32
N GLU A 8 -16.12 5.27 19.95
CA GLU A 8 -15.67 5.45 18.57
C GLU A 8 -14.61 4.39 18.25
N PRO A 9 -14.83 3.49 17.27
CA PRO A 9 -13.85 2.50 16.90
C PRO A 9 -12.65 3.14 16.20
N PHE A 10 -11.46 2.57 16.41
CA PHE A 10 -10.29 2.83 15.60
C PHE A 10 -10.22 1.76 14.49
N ASP A 11 -10.23 2.17 13.21
CA ASP A 11 -10.08 1.26 12.09
C ASP A 11 -8.59 1.10 11.75
N CYS A 12 -8.04 -0.07 12.00
CA CYS A 12 -6.62 -0.36 11.80
C CYS A 12 -6.31 -1.10 10.48
N ASP A 13 -7.23 -1.15 9.53
CA ASP A 13 -7.04 -1.79 8.23
C ASP A 13 -7.84 -1.09 7.13
N ASN A 14 -7.49 0.15 6.84
CA ASN A 14 -8.14 0.97 5.84
C ASN A 14 -7.18 1.26 4.68
N HIS A 15 -7.70 1.46 3.46
CA HIS A 15 -6.90 1.61 2.25
C HIS A 15 -7.26 2.88 1.46
N TYR A 16 -6.25 3.46 0.82
CA TYR A 16 -6.43 4.42 -0.27
C TYR A 16 -6.15 3.75 -1.61
N TYR A 17 -6.60 4.38 -2.67
CA TYR A 17 -6.16 4.06 -4.02
C TYR A 17 -5.13 5.09 -4.48
N GLU A 18 -4.03 4.61 -5.02
CA GLU A 18 -2.95 5.44 -5.51
C GLU A 18 -3.40 6.23 -6.74
N SER A 19 -3.12 7.54 -6.76
CA SER A 19 -3.31 8.37 -7.96
C SER A 19 -2.40 7.92 -9.10
N GLU A 20 -2.70 8.33 -10.33
CA GLU A 20 -1.92 7.91 -11.52
C GLU A 20 -0.43 8.27 -11.40
N ASP A 21 -0.08 9.29 -10.64
CA ASP A 21 1.28 9.77 -10.47
C ASP A 21 1.95 9.36 -9.13
N ALA A 22 1.28 8.57 -8.30
CA ALA A 22 1.78 8.16 -6.99
C ALA A 22 3.17 7.49 -7.04
N PHE A 23 3.44 6.73 -8.09
CA PHE A 23 4.72 6.02 -8.27
C PHE A 23 5.70 6.72 -9.21
N THR A 24 5.41 7.94 -9.64
CA THR A 24 6.25 8.66 -10.61
C THR A 24 6.58 10.09 -10.21
N ARG A 25 5.70 10.77 -9.44
CA ARG A 25 5.79 12.19 -9.08
C ARG A 25 7.15 12.57 -8.46
N HIS A 26 7.61 11.78 -7.51
CA HIS A 26 8.83 12.04 -6.74
C HIS A 26 9.98 11.09 -7.05
N VAL A 27 9.86 10.29 -8.10
CA VAL A 27 10.95 9.42 -8.56
C VAL A 27 11.95 10.25 -9.39
N PRO A 28 13.26 10.20 -9.10
CA PRO A 28 14.27 10.88 -9.89
C PRO A 28 14.19 10.51 -11.38
N GLU A 29 14.40 11.48 -12.26
CA GLU A 29 14.23 11.31 -13.71
C GLU A 29 15.05 10.14 -14.26
N GLU A 30 16.29 9.99 -13.81
CA GLU A 30 17.21 8.93 -14.20
C GLU A 30 16.73 7.52 -13.75
N MET A 31 15.82 7.46 -12.77
CA MET A 31 15.28 6.20 -12.26
C MET A 31 13.92 5.83 -12.86
N GLN A 32 13.22 6.78 -13.48
CA GLN A 32 11.84 6.58 -13.94
C GLN A 32 11.69 5.37 -14.88
N ALA A 33 12.64 5.16 -15.78
CA ALA A 33 12.62 4.02 -16.71
C ALA A 33 12.80 2.65 -16.02
N ARG A 34 13.34 2.63 -14.81
CA ARG A 34 13.66 1.41 -14.04
C ARG A 34 12.57 1.03 -13.04
N VAL A 35 11.70 1.94 -12.69
CA VAL A 35 10.67 1.74 -11.66
C VAL A 35 9.29 1.49 -12.27
N VAL A 36 8.35 2.39 -12.08
CA VAL A 36 6.98 2.24 -12.58
C VAL A 36 6.74 3.20 -13.74
N GLN A 37 6.21 2.67 -14.83
CA GLN A 37 5.79 3.43 -16.00
C GLN A 37 4.36 3.04 -16.37
N TRP A 38 3.68 3.91 -17.07
CA TRP A 38 2.38 3.60 -17.67
C TRP A 38 2.56 3.08 -19.10
N ALA A 39 1.79 2.06 -19.46
CA ALA A 39 1.63 1.59 -20.82
C ALA A 39 0.15 1.41 -21.16
N GLU A 40 -0.19 1.64 -22.42
CA GLU A 40 -1.51 1.34 -22.94
C GLU A 40 -1.44 0.16 -23.90
N VAL A 41 -2.22 -0.88 -23.62
CA VAL A 41 -2.29 -2.10 -24.44
C VAL A 41 -3.76 -2.44 -24.69
N GLY A 42 -4.16 -2.42 -25.95
CA GLY A 42 -5.54 -2.75 -26.34
C GLY A 42 -6.59 -1.80 -25.73
N GLY A 43 -6.26 -0.52 -25.57
CA GLY A 43 -7.15 0.50 -24.99
C GLY A 43 -7.29 0.41 -23.46
N ARG A 44 -6.38 -0.29 -22.77
CA ARG A 44 -6.32 -0.40 -21.32
C ARG A 44 -4.98 0.09 -20.81
N LYS A 45 -5.00 0.84 -19.71
CA LYS A 45 -3.80 1.27 -19.00
C LYS A 45 -3.28 0.15 -18.09
N TYR A 46 -1.97 0.02 -18.03
CA TYR A 46 -1.25 -0.91 -17.15
C TYR A 46 -0.03 -0.23 -16.56
N HIS A 47 0.41 -0.69 -15.39
CA HIS A 47 1.75 -0.39 -14.93
C HIS A 47 2.77 -1.33 -15.59
N VAL A 48 3.91 -0.76 -15.99
CA VAL A 48 5.13 -1.49 -16.33
C VAL A 48 6.10 -1.27 -15.19
N VAL A 49 6.44 -2.33 -14.48
CA VAL A 49 7.30 -2.28 -13.29
C VAL A 49 8.60 -3.02 -13.59
N GLY A 50 9.74 -2.34 -13.48
CA GLY A 50 11.03 -2.94 -13.85
C GLY A 50 11.06 -3.46 -15.29
N GLY A 51 10.39 -2.76 -16.22
CA GLY A 51 10.29 -3.17 -17.63
C GLY A 51 9.32 -4.32 -17.92
N LYS A 52 8.60 -4.83 -16.91
CA LYS A 52 7.63 -5.93 -17.03
C LYS A 52 6.20 -5.42 -16.88
N LEU A 53 5.28 -5.85 -17.74
CA LEU A 53 3.86 -5.52 -17.61
C LEU A 53 3.31 -6.13 -16.32
N SER A 54 2.84 -5.29 -15.39
CA SER A 54 2.21 -5.77 -14.16
C SER A 54 0.80 -6.28 -14.46
N LYS A 55 0.49 -7.46 -13.96
CA LYS A 55 -0.84 -8.07 -13.99
C LYS A 55 -1.46 -8.14 -12.59
N ALA A 56 -0.86 -7.49 -11.61
CA ALA A 56 -1.32 -7.50 -10.23
C ALA A 56 -2.77 -7.04 -10.09
N VAL A 57 -3.16 -6.04 -10.88
CA VAL A 57 -4.55 -5.58 -10.96
C VAL A 57 -4.97 -5.36 -12.41
N THR A 58 -6.25 -5.55 -12.67
CA THR A 58 -6.81 -5.40 -14.03
C THR A 58 -7.08 -3.96 -14.42
N ASN A 59 -7.16 -3.06 -13.46
CA ASN A 59 -7.40 -1.63 -13.65
C ASN A 59 -6.65 -0.81 -12.60
N PRO A 60 -5.38 -0.44 -12.84
CA PRO A 60 -4.60 0.35 -11.89
C PRO A 60 -4.97 1.84 -11.85
N THR A 61 -5.96 2.28 -12.63
CA THR A 61 -6.54 3.63 -12.50
C THR A 61 -7.65 3.70 -11.45
N TRP A 62 -8.14 2.54 -10.97
CA TRP A 62 -9.21 2.40 -10.00
C TRP A 62 -10.58 2.98 -10.42
N ASP A 63 -10.75 3.44 -11.64
CA ASP A 63 -12.02 4.01 -12.12
C ASP A 63 -12.53 3.28 -13.38
N PRO A 64 -13.70 2.65 -13.31
CA PRO A 64 -14.61 2.49 -12.17
C PRO A 64 -14.19 1.35 -11.22
N ILE A 65 -14.60 1.46 -9.95
CA ILE A 65 -14.44 0.41 -8.94
C ILE A 65 -15.67 -0.50 -8.84
N ALA A 66 -15.51 -1.67 -8.25
CA ALA A 66 -16.66 -2.45 -7.77
C ALA A 66 -17.34 -1.71 -6.61
N LYS A 67 -18.67 -1.71 -6.57
CA LYS A 67 -19.39 -1.04 -5.49
C LYS A 67 -18.98 -1.58 -4.12
N PRO A 68 -18.75 -0.69 -3.13
CA PRO A 68 -18.54 -1.11 -1.75
C PRO A 68 -19.66 -2.04 -1.28
N GLY A 69 -19.28 -3.14 -0.63
CA GLY A 69 -20.24 -4.14 -0.18
C GLY A 69 -20.75 -5.11 -1.26
N ALA A 70 -20.26 -5.04 -2.50
CA ALA A 70 -20.67 -5.92 -3.60
C ALA A 70 -20.62 -7.42 -3.22
N LEU A 71 -19.64 -7.84 -2.43
CA LEU A 71 -19.48 -9.22 -1.96
C LEU A 71 -20.27 -9.54 -0.68
N HIS A 72 -21.02 -8.61 -0.11
CA HIS A 72 -21.75 -8.83 1.14
C HIS A 72 -22.66 -10.07 1.07
N LYS A 73 -23.45 -10.21 0.01
CA LYS A 73 -24.34 -11.37 -0.19
C LYS A 73 -23.57 -12.68 -0.35
N TYR A 74 -22.41 -12.63 -1.03
CA TYR A 74 -21.55 -13.79 -1.21
C TYR A 74 -21.08 -14.34 0.13
N PHE A 75 -20.51 -13.50 0.99
CA PHE A 75 -20.03 -13.89 2.32
C PHE A 75 -21.16 -14.22 3.32
N ARG A 76 -22.39 -13.82 3.05
CA ARG A 76 -23.59 -14.14 3.85
C ARG A 76 -24.31 -15.41 3.39
N GLY A 77 -23.57 -16.36 2.81
CA GLY A 77 -24.10 -17.66 2.42
C GLY A 77 -24.47 -17.77 0.93
N ASN A 78 -24.18 -16.75 0.14
CA ASN A 78 -24.35 -16.76 -1.32
C ASN A 78 -25.73 -17.29 -1.77
N PRO A 79 -26.86 -16.69 -1.35
CA PRO A 79 -28.20 -17.21 -1.62
C PRO A 79 -28.53 -17.28 -3.12
N GLU A 80 -27.81 -16.52 -3.95
CA GLU A 80 -27.99 -16.50 -5.41
C GLU A 80 -27.10 -17.53 -6.13
N GLY A 81 -26.20 -18.22 -5.43
CA GLY A 81 -25.29 -19.22 -6.00
C GLY A 81 -24.31 -18.68 -7.04
N LYS A 82 -24.06 -17.37 -7.05
CA LYS A 82 -23.22 -16.70 -8.05
C LYS A 82 -21.72 -16.84 -7.75
N ASN A 83 -20.93 -16.84 -8.82
CA ASN A 83 -19.50 -16.67 -8.67
C ASN A 83 -19.18 -15.27 -8.09
N PRO A 84 -18.22 -15.12 -7.16
CA PRO A 84 -17.86 -13.81 -6.60
C PRO A 84 -17.58 -12.75 -7.67
N MET A 85 -16.94 -13.11 -8.78
CA MET A 85 -16.68 -12.20 -9.90
C MET A 85 -17.94 -11.62 -10.55
N GLU A 86 -19.09 -12.27 -10.41
CA GLU A 86 -20.37 -11.75 -10.94
C GLU A 86 -20.89 -10.59 -10.09
N TYR A 87 -20.67 -10.64 -8.77
CA TYR A 87 -21.01 -9.54 -7.86
C TYR A 87 -20.13 -8.32 -8.11
N LEU A 88 -18.87 -8.50 -8.50
CA LEU A 88 -17.92 -7.42 -8.79
C LEU A 88 -18.15 -6.73 -10.14
N LYS A 89 -19.13 -7.18 -10.95
CA LYS A 89 -19.52 -6.51 -12.20
C LYS A 89 -20.33 -5.23 -11.97
N ASP A 90 -21.00 -5.11 -10.83
CA ASP A 90 -21.68 -3.87 -10.45
C ASP A 90 -20.65 -2.84 -10.00
N ARG A 91 -20.46 -1.80 -10.82
CA ARG A 91 -19.38 -0.83 -10.66
C ARG A 91 -19.94 0.59 -10.56
N GLU A 92 -19.16 1.45 -9.93
CA GLU A 92 -19.45 2.87 -9.82
C GLU A 92 -18.17 3.70 -10.06
N PRO A 93 -18.30 4.99 -10.41
CA PRO A 93 -17.16 5.90 -10.46
C PRO A 93 -16.42 5.92 -9.13
N LEU A 94 -15.10 6.09 -9.16
CA LEU A 94 -14.26 6.14 -7.97
C LEU A 94 -14.72 7.27 -7.03
N PRO A 95 -15.19 6.98 -5.81
CA PRO A 95 -15.52 8.01 -4.84
C PRO A 95 -14.29 8.80 -4.39
N ALA A 96 -14.42 10.12 -4.26
CA ALA A 96 -13.32 11.01 -3.89
C ALA A 96 -12.60 10.58 -2.60
N ALA A 97 -13.33 9.99 -1.64
CA ALA A 97 -12.76 9.53 -0.38
C ALA A 97 -11.66 8.46 -0.51
N TYR A 98 -11.51 7.83 -1.67
CA TYR A 98 -10.43 6.86 -1.90
C TYR A 98 -9.12 7.50 -2.36
N ILE A 99 -9.15 8.78 -2.78
CA ILE A 99 -8.00 9.49 -3.34
C ILE A 99 -7.79 10.89 -2.76
N ASP A 100 -8.64 11.33 -1.83
CA ASP A 100 -8.60 12.66 -1.23
C ASP A 100 -8.83 12.57 0.28
N ARG A 101 -7.88 13.11 1.06
CA ARG A 101 -7.91 13.03 2.53
C ARG A 101 -9.03 13.82 3.19
N ASP A 102 -9.44 14.97 2.62
CA ASP A 102 -10.53 15.75 3.19
C ASP A 102 -11.90 15.10 2.92
N ALA A 103 -12.05 14.46 1.76
CA ALA A 103 -13.21 13.64 1.49
C ALA A 103 -13.25 12.40 2.39
N ARG A 104 -12.09 11.78 2.67
CA ARG A 104 -11.96 10.65 3.59
C ARG A 104 -12.33 11.02 5.02
N LEU A 105 -11.93 12.18 5.52
CA LEU A 105 -12.34 12.65 6.84
C LEU A 105 -13.86 12.66 7.03
N LYS A 106 -14.61 13.12 6.02
CA LYS A 106 -16.08 13.12 6.08
C LYS A 106 -16.66 11.71 6.19
N VAL A 107 -15.99 10.73 5.57
CA VAL A 107 -16.39 9.32 5.70
C VAL A 107 -16.11 8.80 7.11
N ILE A 108 -14.92 9.08 7.67
CA ILE A 108 -14.54 8.73 9.05
C ILE A 108 -15.58 9.28 10.04
N GLU A 109 -15.92 10.56 9.91
CA GLU A 109 -16.94 11.22 10.74
C GLU A 109 -18.33 10.57 10.58
N SER A 110 -18.75 10.28 9.33
CA SER A 110 -20.04 9.65 9.05
C SER A 110 -20.17 8.22 9.59
N GLN A 111 -19.03 7.53 9.75
CA GLN A 111 -18.94 6.18 10.32
C GLN A 111 -18.71 6.19 11.83
N ASN A 112 -18.60 7.36 12.44
CA ASN A 112 -18.30 7.55 13.86
C ASN A 112 -17.01 6.83 14.29
N LEU A 113 -15.95 6.94 13.45
CA LEU A 113 -14.64 6.37 13.76
C LEU A 113 -13.79 7.39 14.53
N GLU A 114 -13.03 6.91 15.51
CA GLU A 114 -12.04 7.73 16.23
C GLU A 114 -10.93 8.16 15.26
N ALA A 115 -10.32 7.23 14.56
CA ALA A 115 -9.28 7.45 13.58
C ALA A 115 -9.06 6.18 12.73
N ILE A 116 -8.18 6.27 11.73
CA ILE A 116 -7.82 5.14 10.87
C ILE A 116 -6.30 5.03 10.68
N TRP A 117 -5.80 3.81 10.59
CA TRP A 117 -4.56 3.53 9.85
C TRP A 117 -4.90 3.37 8.38
N LEU A 118 -4.08 3.98 7.53
CA LEU A 118 -4.35 4.02 6.10
C LEU A 118 -3.17 3.43 5.31
N PHE A 119 -3.41 2.34 4.60
CA PHE A 119 -2.39 1.55 3.92
C PHE A 119 -2.43 1.68 2.39
N PRO A 120 -1.29 1.47 1.72
CA PRO A 120 -1.24 1.35 0.26
C PRO A 120 -2.03 0.14 -0.23
N THR A 121 -2.57 0.25 -1.44
CA THR A 121 -3.21 -0.87 -2.15
C THR A 121 -2.27 -1.53 -3.15
N LEU A 122 -1.56 -0.75 -3.98
CA LEU A 122 -0.57 -1.27 -4.94
C LEU A 122 0.85 -1.22 -4.42
N GLY A 123 1.18 -0.24 -3.56
CA GLY A 123 2.54 -0.03 -3.08
C GLY A 123 3.17 -1.26 -2.42
N VAL A 124 2.36 -2.11 -1.79
CA VAL A 124 2.81 -3.36 -1.16
C VAL A 124 3.14 -4.50 -2.16
N LEU A 125 2.91 -4.29 -3.45
CA LEU A 125 3.10 -5.32 -4.49
C LEU A 125 4.39 -5.12 -5.31
N TYR A 126 4.94 -3.91 -5.36
CA TYR A 126 5.94 -3.56 -6.38
C TYR A 126 7.38 -3.86 -6.00
N GLU A 127 7.70 -4.02 -4.73
CA GLU A 127 9.03 -4.41 -4.29
C GLU A 127 9.45 -5.75 -4.88
N GLU A 128 8.56 -6.77 -4.88
CA GLU A 128 8.87 -8.08 -5.43
C GLU A 128 9.19 -8.02 -6.93
N LEU A 129 8.47 -7.18 -7.68
CA LEU A 129 8.72 -7.03 -9.11
C LEU A 129 10.06 -6.38 -9.44
N LEU A 130 10.62 -5.63 -8.48
CA LEU A 130 11.90 -4.92 -8.58
C LEU A 130 13.04 -5.59 -7.80
N LYS A 131 12.85 -6.77 -7.25
CA LYS A 131 13.79 -7.44 -6.34
C LYS A 131 15.22 -7.59 -6.86
N ASP A 132 15.41 -7.62 -8.16
CA ASP A 132 16.71 -7.74 -8.80
C ASP A 132 17.40 -6.37 -9.04
N ASP A 133 16.77 -5.27 -8.57
CA ASP A 133 17.23 -3.89 -8.77
C ASP A 133 17.05 -3.07 -7.48
N THR A 134 17.93 -3.29 -6.49
CA THR A 134 17.90 -2.58 -5.20
C THR A 134 17.82 -1.06 -5.34
N PRO A 135 18.61 -0.38 -6.19
CA PRO A 135 18.47 1.07 -6.37
C PRO A 135 17.08 1.49 -6.88
N ALA A 136 16.43 0.67 -7.72
CA ALA A 136 15.08 0.95 -8.20
C ALA A 136 14.04 0.81 -7.08
N VAL A 137 14.15 -0.22 -6.22
CA VAL A 137 13.30 -0.36 -5.02
C VAL A 137 13.43 0.87 -4.12
N VAL A 138 14.66 1.25 -3.78
CA VAL A 138 14.91 2.43 -2.92
C VAL A 138 14.31 3.70 -3.53
N ALA A 139 14.58 3.97 -4.81
CA ALA A 139 14.07 5.16 -5.49
C ALA A 139 12.53 5.18 -5.54
N LEU A 140 11.91 4.05 -5.86
CA LEU A 140 10.47 3.92 -5.92
C LEU A 140 9.83 4.17 -4.54
N MET A 141 10.29 3.48 -3.49
CA MET A 141 9.65 3.55 -2.18
C MET A 141 9.86 4.92 -1.52
N ARG A 142 11.02 5.54 -1.70
CA ARG A 142 11.23 6.94 -1.28
C ARG A 142 10.32 7.91 -2.01
N GLY A 143 10.21 7.81 -3.33
CA GLY A 143 9.29 8.65 -4.10
C GLY A 143 7.84 8.45 -3.68
N PHE A 144 7.43 7.21 -3.48
CA PHE A 144 6.10 6.86 -3.02
C PHE A 144 5.78 7.41 -1.62
N ASN A 145 6.71 7.32 -0.67
CA ASN A 145 6.52 7.89 0.67
C ASN A 145 6.37 9.42 0.65
N ARG A 146 7.06 10.13 -0.28
CA ARG A 146 6.86 11.60 -0.47
C ARG A 146 5.45 11.89 -0.96
N TRP A 147 4.96 11.08 -1.90
CA TRP A 147 3.58 11.19 -2.36
C TRP A 147 2.57 10.90 -1.23
N ILE A 148 2.78 9.87 -0.40
CA ILE A 148 1.91 9.57 0.75
C ILE A 148 1.88 10.76 1.72
N GLU A 149 3.02 11.32 2.05
CA GLU A 149 3.11 12.47 2.96
C GLU A 149 2.40 13.70 2.40
N GLU A 150 2.56 13.98 1.11
CA GLU A 150 1.97 15.13 0.44
C GLU A 150 0.45 15.01 0.32
N ASP A 151 -0.05 13.88 -0.19
CA ASP A 151 -1.48 13.70 -0.50
C ASP A 151 -2.29 13.28 0.73
N TRP A 152 -1.74 12.46 1.62
CA TRP A 152 -2.44 11.90 2.78
C TRP A 152 -1.97 12.44 4.12
N GLY A 153 -0.66 12.64 4.30
CA GLY A 153 -0.03 12.96 5.59
C GLY A 153 0.14 11.74 6.48
N PHE A 154 1.27 11.65 7.19
CA PHE A 154 1.50 10.55 8.14
C PHE A 154 0.73 10.73 9.46
N ASP A 155 0.31 11.96 9.76
CA ASP A 155 -0.60 12.30 10.85
C ASP A 155 -1.46 13.48 10.39
N TYR A 156 -2.60 13.17 9.74
CA TYR A 156 -3.51 14.20 9.27
C TYR A 156 -4.67 14.39 10.24
N LYS A 157 -4.63 15.53 10.95
CA LYS A 157 -5.64 15.96 11.94
C LYS A 157 -5.91 14.92 13.04
N GLU A 158 -4.92 14.11 13.38
CA GLU A 158 -5.04 13.01 14.36
C GLU A 158 -6.18 12.02 14.04
N LYS A 159 -6.60 11.96 12.77
CA LYS A 159 -7.67 11.10 12.27
C LYS A 159 -7.20 10.13 11.19
N ILE A 160 -6.25 10.54 10.35
CA ILE A 160 -5.69 9.69 9.29
C ILE A 160 -4.21 9.52 9.55
N PHE A 161 -3.80 8.28 9.79
CA PHE A 161 -2.41 7.90 9.94
C PHE A 161 -2.00 7.04 8.74
N ALA A 162 -1.56 7.70 7.65
CA ALA A 162 -1.08 7.00 6.46
C ALA A 162 0.30 6.40 6.75
N SER A 163 0.44 5.11 6.48
CA SER A 163 1.64 4.35 6.80
C SER A 163 2.64 4.40 5.64
N PRO A 164 3.83 5.00 5.82
CA PRO A 164 4.88 4.93 4.81
C PRO A 164 5.38 3.49 4.65
N TYR A 165 5.76 3.14 3.41
CA TYR A 165 6.32 1.84 3.10
C TYR A 165 7.84 1.84 3.33
N ILE A 166 8.33 0.88 4.12
CA ILE A 166 9.77 0.69 4.34
C ILE A 166 10.20 -0.67 3.76
N SER A 167 11.27 -0.65 2.97
CA SER A 167 11.94 -1.84 2.48
C SER A 167 13.33 -1.96 3.10
N LEU A 168 13.71 -3.16 3.50
CA LEU A 168 15.03 -3.46 4.09
C LEU A 168 16.06 -3.94 3.06
N VAL A 169 15.81 -3.82 1.78
CA VAL A 169 16.75 -4.27 0.71
C VAL A 169 18.09 -3.54 0.76
N ASP A 170 18.11 -2.34 1.33
CA ASP A 170 19.30 -1.55 1.65
C ASP A 170 19.11 -0.98 3.06
N LEU A 171 19.88 -1.48 4.00
CA LEU A 171 19.73 -1.15 5.43
C LEU A 171 19.98 0.33 5.72
N GLU A 172 21.01 0.92 5.11
CA GLU A 172 21.35 2.34 5.33
C GLU A 172 20.23 3.24 4.81
N GLN A 173 19.72 2.94 3.61
CA GLN A 173 18.60 3.68 3.04
C GLN A 173 17.30 3.44 3.83
N ALA A 174 17.07 2.24 4.36
CA ALA A 174 15.90 1.95 5.20
C ALA A 174 15.90 2.77 6.49
N VAL A 175 17.05 2.86 7.18
CA VAL A 175 17.19 3.68 8.40
C VAL A 175 17.02 5.17 8.05
N SER A 176 17.67 5.66 6.99
CA SER A 176 17.54 7.05 6.55
C SER A 176 16.10 7.42 6.19
N GLU A 177 15.39 6.50 5.53
CA GLU A 177 13.98 6.71 5.17
C GLU A 177 13.07 6.68 6.39
N LEU A 178 13.31 5.79 7.34
CA LEU A 178 12.59 5.77 8.62
C LEU A 178 12.75 7.11 9.35
N GLU A 179 13.97 7.65 9.45
CA GLU A 179 14.21 8.95 10.11
C GLU A 179 13.39 10.06 9.45
N TRP A 180 13.41 10.12 8.13
CA TRP A 180 12.62 11.12 7.40
C TRP A 180 11.11 10.94 7.67
N CYS A 181 10.61 9.71 7.68
CA CYS A 181 9.20 9.45 7.99
C CYS A 181 8.83 9.87 9.43
N LEU A 182 9.72 9.60 10.39
CA LEU A 182 9.52 10.02 11.79
C LEU A 182 9.53 11.53 11.95
N GLU A 183 10.43 12.24 11.28
CA GLU A 183 10.46 13.71 11.25
C GLU A 183 9.16 14.31 10.67
N LYS A 184 8.49 13.58 9.77
CA LYS A 184 7.21 13.94 9.17
C LYS A 184 5.99 13.46 9.97
N GLY A 185 6.20 12.86 11.13
CA GLY A 185 5.15 12.47 12.07
C GLY A 185 4.58 11.07 11.87
N ALA A 186 5.30 10.17 11.16
CA ALA A 186 4.85 8.79 11.00
C ALA A 186 4.72 8.10 12.36
N ARG A 187 3.57 7.47 12.59
CA ARG A 187 3.23 6.67 13.77
C ARG A 187 3.22 5.19 13.51
N THR A 188 3.10 4.82 12.24
CA THR A 188 3.13 3.46 11.74
C THR A 188 4.05 3.40 10.54
N ILE A 189 4.59 2.24 10.26
CA ILE A 189 5.24 1.91 9.00
C ILE A 189 4.65 0.60 8.47
N VAL A 190 4.65 0.43 7.17
CA VAL A 190 4.15 -0.79 6.53
C VAL A 190 5.26 -1.48 5.76
N MET A 191 5.27 -2.81 5.81
CA MET A 191 6.19 -3.68 5.09
C MET A 191 5.42 -4.85 4.48
N ARG A 192 5.94 -5.43 3.40
CA ARG A 192 5.38 -6.66 2.84
C ARG A 192 5.70 -7.89 3.70
N PRO A 193 4.89 -8.96 3.65
CA PRO A 193 5.10 -10.19 4.43
C PRO A 193 6.04 -11.15 3.69
N ALA A 194 7.30 -10.74 3.47
CA ALA A 194 8.23 -11.50 2.64
C ALA A 194 9.66 -11.48 3.19
N PRO A 195 10.49 -12.46 2.80
CA PRO A 195 11.93 -12.36 2.98
C PRO A 195 12.50 -11.13 2.26
N ILE A 196 13.60 -10.62 2.80
CA ILE A 196 14.33 -9.49 2.24
C ILE A 196 15.33 -10.01 1.20
N TRP A 197 15.30 -9.48 0.01
CA TRP A 197 16.29 -9.77 -1.03
C TRP A 197 17.56 -8.99 -0.77
N THR A 198 18.69 -9.70 -0.69
CA THR A 198 20.04 -9.14 -0.54
C THR A 198 20.96 -9.73 -1.60
N GLU A 199 22.15 -9.16 -1.77
CA GLU A 199 23.17 -9.73 -2.68
C GLU A 199 23.54 -11.18 -2.30
N GLY A 200 23.43 -11.54 -1.00
CA GLY A 200 23.70 -12.88 -0.49
C GLY A 200 22.52 -13.85 -0.58
N GLY A 201 21.37 -13.42 -1.10
CA GLY A 201 20.14 -14.19 -1.16
C GLY A 201 19.03 -13.62 -0.26
N GLN A 202 18.08 -14.46 0.12
CA GLN A 202 16.95 -14.07 0.95
C GLN A 202 17.31 -14.18 2.44
N LEU A 203 16.99 -13.12 3.20
CA LEU A 203 17.09 -13.10 4.66
C LEU A 203 15.72 -12.89 5.29
N SER A 204 15.53 -13.43 6.49
CA SER A 204 14.38 -13.09 7.32
C SER A 204 14.43 -11.61 7.71
N PRO A 205 13.32 -10.88 7.77
CA PRO A 205 13.29 -9.54 8.38
C PRO A 205 13.78 -9.52 9.83
N GLY A 206 13.73 -10.65 10.54
CA GLY A 206 14.27 -10.82 11.89
C GLY A 206 15.75 -11.26 11.94
N ASP A 207 16.47 -11.25 10.82
CA ASP A 207 17.91 -11.55 10.83
C ASP A 207 18.67 -10.44 11.58
N PRO A 208 19.67 -10.79 12.43
CA PRO A 208 20.44 -9.82 13.21
C PRO A 208 21.12 -8.71 12.39
N VAL A 209 21.32 -8.88 11.10
CA VAL A 209 21.84 -7.82 10.23
C VAL A 209 20.92 -6.59 10.21
N PHE A 210 19.63 -6.77 10.46
CA PHE A 210 18.63 -5.69 10.50
C PHE A 210 18.41 -5.09 11.89
N ASP A 211 19.14 -5.54 12.92
CA ASP A 211 19.03 -5.00 14.28
C ASP A 211 19.19 -3.48 14.37
N PRO A 212 20.05 -2.80 13.59
CA PRO A 212 20.13 -1.34 13.60
C PRO A 212 18.81 -0.66 13.22
N PHE A 213 18.09 -1.20 12.25
CA PHE A 213 16.77 -0.70 11.87
C PHE A 213 15.73 -0.97 12.97
N TRP A 214 15.68 -2.20 13.50
CA TRP A 214 14.71 -2.57 14.53
C TRP A 214 14.94 -1.85 15.84
N SER A 215 16.20 -1.60 16.20
CA SER A 215 16.55 -0.79 17.38
C SER A 215 15.98 0.62 17.24
N ARG A 216 16.10 1.21 16.05
CA ARG A 216 15.57 2.56 15.80
C ARG A 216 14.05 2.60 15.78
N VAL A 217 13.38 1.58 15.23
CA VAL A 217 11.92 1.40 15.29
C VAL A 217 11.46 1.35 16.75
N ASN A 218 12.15 0.55 17.57
CA ASN A 218 11.83 0.40 19.00
C ASN A 218 12.05 1.70 19.78
N GLU A 219 13.16 2.39 19.57
CA GLU A 219 13.45 3.68 20.21
C GLU A 219 12.40 4.74 19.88
N ALA A 220 11.95 4.78 18.63
CA ALA A 220 10.92 5.71 18.17
C ALA A 220 9.52 5.34 18.67
N GLY A 221 9.30 4.10 19.10
CA GLY A 221 7.99 3.59 19.48
C GLY A 221 6.99 3.53 18.31
N VAL A 222 7.50 3.42 17.06
CA VAL A 222 6.66 3.35 15.86
C VAL A 222 6.13 1.93 15.67
N THR A 223 4.87 1.80 15.28
CA THR A 223 4.26 0.50 15.03
C THR A 223 4.60 0.00 13.64
N THR A 224 5.15 -1.22 13.55
CA THR A 224 5.40 -1.89 12.28
C THR A 224 4.24 -2.80 11.93
N VAL A 225 3.66 -2.62 10.75
CA VAL A 225 2.60 -3.44 10.20
C VAL A 225 3.16 -4.29 9.07
N ILE A 226 3.10 -5.61 9.23
CA ILE A 226 3.38 -6.55 8.15
C ILE A 226 2.06 -6.80 7.43
N HIS A 227 1.86 -6.09 6.34
CA HIS A 227 0.59 -6.08 5.62
C HIS A 227 0.56 -7.10 4.49
N ALA A 228 -0.63 -7.67 4.22
CA ALA A 228 -0.84 -8.52 3.05
C ALA A 228 -0.37 -7.80 1.77
N GLY A 229 0.42 -8.50 0.96
CA GLY A 229 1.04 -7.98 -0.25
C GLY A 229 1.69 -9.12 -1.03
N ASP A 230 2.61 -8.80 -1.94
CA ASP A 230 3.37 -9.85 -2.62
C ASP A 230 4.45 -10.43 -1.69
N SER A 231 4.19 -11.65 -1.22
CA SER A 231 5.09 -12.40 -0.35
C SER A 231 6.29 -13.02 -1.09
N GLY A 232 6.39 -12.85 -2.40
CA GLY A 232 7.40 -13.50 -3.24
C GLY A 232 7.07 -14.94 -3.60
N TYR A 233 6.00 -15.51 -3.07
CA TYR A 233 5.59 -16.90 -3.39
C TYR A 233 4.86 -17.02 -4.73
N SER A 234 4.40 -15.94 -5.32
CA SER A 234 3.84 -15.91 -6.67
C SER A 234 4.81 -16.46 -7.71
N SER A 235 6.11 -16.20 -7.55
CA SER A 235 7.17 -16.76 -8.38
C SER A 235 7.40 -18.28 -8.17
N GLN A 236 6.78 -18.86 -7.15
CA GLN A 236 6.87 -20.27 -6.79
C GLN A 236 5.59 -21.07 -7.12
N GLY A 237 4.66 -20.48 -7.86
CA GLY A 237 3.44 -21.14 -8.30
C GLY A 237 2.30 -21.19 -7.27
N TYR A 238 2.35 -20.36 -6.24
CA TYR A 238 1.27 -20.28 -5.21
C TYR A 238 0.21 -19.20 -5.51
N ALA A 239 0.36 -18.49 -6.62
CA ALA A 239 -0.51 -17.34 -6.98
C ALA A 239 -1.49 -17.67 -8.11
N GLU A 240 -1.78 -18.93 -8.37
CA GLU A 240 -2.78 -19.35 -9.36
C GLU A 240 -4.16 -19.61 -8.75
#